data_306308b59dbffb4258331e059f571b58
#
_entry.id   306308b59dbffb4258331e059f571b58
#
_cell.length_a   1.000
_cell.length_b   1.000
_cell.length_c   1.000
_cell.angle_alpha   90.00
_cell.angle_beta   90.00
_cell.angle_gamma   90.00
#
_symmetry.space_group_name_H-M   'P 1'
#
loop_
_entity.id
_entity.type
_entity.pdbx_description
1 polymer ?
#
loop_
_entity_poly.entity_id
_entity_poly.type
_entity_poly.pdbx_seq_one_letter_code
_entity_poly.pdbx_strand_id
1 'polypeptide(L)'
;MSFEEFWPRYLQAHSDPRTRALHVAGTIAATAIVLGAVALRKPWLAGVGLVAGYGPAWFSHACIEHNKPETFRAPFASLRGDYLMAWHVLRGSIDQEIARTQGARA
;
A
#
# COMPACT_ATOMS: atom_id res chain seq x y z
N MET A 1 -15.39 -10.91 2.32
CA MET A 1 -15.41 -9.47 1.91
C MET A 1 -14.86 -9.35 0.52
N SER A 2 -15.60 -8.73 -0.39
CA SER A 2 -15.12 -8.46 -1.74
C SER A 2 -14.08 -7.33 -1.72
N PHE A 3 -13.29 -7.22 -2.79
CA PHE A 3 -12.36 -6.09 -2.92
C PHE A 3 -13.11 -4.75 -3.00
N GLU A 4 -14.30 -4.74 -3.60
CA GLU A 4 -15.12 -3.53 -3.67
C GLU A 4 -15.53 -3.04 -2.29
N GLU A 5 -15.76 -3.95 -1.35
CA GLU A 5 -16.04 -3.60 0.05
C GLU A 5 -14.76 -3.22 0.80
N PHE A 6 -13.65 -3.89 0.49
CA PHE A 6 -12.36 -3.67 1.13
C PHE A 6 -11.75 -2.33 0.77
N TRP A 7 -11.83 -1.93 -0.50
CA TRP A 7 -11.10 -0.79 -1.05
C TRP A 7 -11.43 0.53 -0.34
N PRO A 8 -12.69 0.89 -0.10
CA PRO A 8 -13.00 2.12 0.66
C PRO A 8 -12.41 2.11 2.07
N ARG A 9 -12.42 0.96 2.72
CA ARG A 9 -11.83 0.82 4.07
C ARG A 9 -10.32 0.97 4.05
N TYR A 10 -9.69 0.41 3.02
CA TYR A 10 -8.25 0.56 2.81
C TYR A 10 -7.89 2.05 2.66
N LEU A 11 -8.64 2.78 1.86
CA LEU A 11 -8.38 4.21 1.67
C LEU A 11 -8.59 5.01 2.95
N GLN A 12 -9.58 4.66 3.78
CA GLN A 12 -9.78 5.30 5.07
C GLN A 12 -8.59 5.05 6.02
N ALA A 13 -8.01 3.86 5.96
CA ALA A 13 -6.84 3.50 6.77
C ALA A 13 -5.57 4.21 6.28
N HIS A 14 -5.60 4.82 5.11
CA HIS A 14 -4.49 5.56 4.49
C HIS A 14 -4.91 7.01 4.21
N SER A 15 -5.53 7.65 5.19
CA SER A 15 -6.14 8.98 5.01
C SER A 15 -5.12 10.11 4.92
N ASP A 16 -3.95 9.96 5.55
CA ASP A 16 -2.91 10.99 5.54
C ASP A 16 -2.06 10.89 4.27
N PRO A 17 -1.85 12.01 3.54
CA PRO A 17 -1.00 11.99 2.35
C PRO A 17 0.42 11.47 2.60
N ARG A 18 0.97 11.67 3.81
CA ARG A 18 2.29 11.16 4.16
C ARG A 18 2.30 9.64 4.22
N THR A 19 1.24 9.03 4.74
CA THR A 19 1.06 7.58 4.75
C THR A 19 1.05 7.02 3.34
N ARG A 20 0.28 7.66 2.45
CA ARG A 20 0.19 7.26 1.06
C ARG A 20 1.55 7.37 0.35
N ALA A 21 2.28 8.46 0.59
CA ALA A 21 3.61 8.66 0.01
C ALA A 21 4.59 7.58 0.45
N LEU A 22 4.59 7.23 1.74
CA LEU A 22 5.44 6.16 2.28
C LEU A 22 5.10 4.80 1.68
N HIS A 23 3.80 4.51 1.51
CA HIS A 23 3.35 3.26 0.90
C HIS A 23 3.76 3.17 -0.57
N VAL A 24 3.60 4.25 -1.32
CA VAL A 24 3.99 4.30 -2.73
C VAL A 24 5.50 4.12 -2.88
N ALA A 25 6.28 4.86 -2.11
CA ALA A 25 7.74 4.74 -2.13
C ALA A 25 8.18 3.32 -1.77
N GLY A 26 7.58 2.74 -0.71
CA GLY A 26 7.87 1.38 -0.29
C GLY A 26 7.48 0.34 -1.35
N THR A 27 6.32 0.50 -1.97
CA THR A 27 5.85 -0.41 -3.03
C THR A 27 6.79 -0.39 -4.23
N ILE A 28 7.22 0.80 -4.66
CA ILE A 28 8.16 0.94 -5.79
C ILE A 28 9.51 0.32 -5.43
N ALA A 29 10.05 0.65 -4.27
CA ALA A 29 11.33 0.12 -3.82
C ALA A 29 11.30 -1.41 -3.68
N ALA A 30 10.26 -1.93 -3.03
CA ALA A 30 10.09 -3.38 -2.85
C ALA A 30 10.00 -4.11 -4.18
N THR A 31 9.20 -3.58 -5.11
CA THR A 31 9.03 -4.17 -6.43
C THR A 31 10.37 -4.21 -7.19
N ALA A 32 11.11 -3.11 -7.20
CA ALA A 32 12.41 -3.04 -7.86
C ALA A 32 13.41 -4.03 -7.25
N ILE A 33 13.45 -4.13 -5.92
CA ILE A 33 14.37 -5.02 -5.21
C ILE A 33 14.01 -6.50 -5.49
N VAL A 34 12.71 -6.85 -5.47
CA VAL A 34 12.27 -8.22 -5.74
C VAL A 34 12.57 -8.61 -7.18
N LEU A 35 12.33 -7.71 -8.14
CA LEU A 35 12.71 -7.96 -9.54
C LEU A 35 14.23 -8.14 -9.67
N GLY A 36 15.02 -7.34 -8.97
CA GLY A 36 16.46 -7.50 -8.91
C GLY A 36 16.87 -8.85 -8.30
N ALA A 37 16.17 -9.30 -7.26
CA ALA A 37 16.42 -10.59 -6.65
C ALA A 37 16.28 -11.73 -7.66
N VAL A 38 15.22 -11.67 -8.48
CA VAL A 38 14.96 -12.67 -9.53
C VAL A 38 16.05 -12.58 -10.62
N ALA A 39 16.32 -11.38 -11.12
CA ALA A 39 17.27 -11.16 -12.21
C ALA A 39 18.70 -11.57 -11.83
N LEU A 40 19.11 -11.31 -10.60
CA LEU A 40 20.45 -11.61 -10.09
C LEU A 40 20.56 -13.00 -9.45
N ARG A 41 19.43 -13.73 -9.34
CA ARG A 41 19.36 -15.04 -8.68
C ARG A 41 19.88 -14.98 -7.23
N LYS A 42 19.50 -13.91 -6.51
CA LYS A 42 19.88 -13.70 -5.11
C LYS A 42 18.62 -13.65 -4.24
N PRO A 43 18.09 -14.81 -3.81
CA PRO A 43 16.81 -14.85 -3.10
C PRO A 43 16.80 -14.07 -1.78
N TRP A 44 17.94 -13.86 -1.14
CA TRP A 44 18.02 -13.05 0.08
C TRP A 44 17.61 -11.60 -0.16
N LEU A 45 17.74 -11.08 -1.39
CA LEU A 45 17.28 -9.74 -1.74
C LEU A 45 15.74 -9.63 -1.65
N ALA A 46 15.01 -10.73 -1.82
CA ALA A 46 13.56 -10.71 -1.64
C ALA A 46 13.19 -10.32 -0.20
N GLY A 47 13.97 -10.80 0.79
CA GLY A 47 13.79 -10.38 2.18
C GLY A 47 14.04 -8.88 2.38
N VAL A 48 15.07 -8.34 1.72
CA VAL A 48 15.32 -6.88 1.73
C VAL A 48 14.13 -6.13 1.13
N GLY A 49 13.58 -6.64 0.03
CA GLY A 49 12.40 -6.06 -0.60
C GLY A 49 11.20 -6.04 0.34
N LEU A 50 10.96 -7.11 1.09
CA LEU A 50 9.86 -7.15 2.06
C LEU A 50 10.03 -6.08 3.14
N VAL A 51 11.25 -5.89 3.65
CA VAL A 51 11.52 -4.84 4.65
C VAL A 51 11.33 -3.46 4.04
N ALA A 52 11.80 -3.24 2.80
CA ALA A 52 11.65 -1.97 2.12
C ALA A 52 10.19 -1.60 1.87
N GLY A 53 9.33 -2.59 1.64
CA GLY A 53 7.90 -2.38 1.44
C GLY A 53 7.13 -2.23 2.75
N TYR A 54 7.27 -3.18 3.65
CA TYR A 54 6.49 -3.20 4.88
C TYR A 54 7.03 -2.26 5.96
N GLY A 55 8.34 -1.96 5.96
CA GLY A 55 8.91 -1.04 6.94
C GLY A 55 8.25 0.33 6.93
N PRO A 56 8.27 1.06 5.81
CA PRO A 56 7.60 2.36 5.73
C PRO A 56 6.08 2.25 5.93
N ALA A 57 5.45 1.19 5.41
CA ALA A 57 4.02 0.98 5.54
C ALA A 57 3.62 0.83 7.01
N TRP A 58 4.26 -0.07 7.73
CA TRP A 58 3.94 -0.32 9.14
C TRP A 58 4.31 0.86 10.03
N PHE A 59 5.41 1.55 9.72
CA PHE A 59 5.77 2.79 10.39
C PHE A 59 4.65 3.84 10.27
N SER A 60 4.11 4.01 9.06
CA SER A 60 3.06 5.00 8.84
C SER A 60 1.77 4.64 9.57
N HIS A 61 1.40 3.36 9.63
CA HIS A 61 0.23 2.94 10.39
C HIS A 61 0.42 3.15 11.88
N ALA A 62 1.60 2.85 12.40
CA ALA A 62 1.89 3.01 13.82
C ALA A 62 2.03 4.47 14.25
N CYS A 63 2.72 5.29 13.46
CA CYS A 63 3.17 6.61 13.86
C CYS A 63 2.38 7.77 13.28
N ILE A 64 1.70 7.56 12.15
CA ILE A 64 0.91 8.61 11.47
C ILE A 64 -0.58 8.35 11.62
N GLU A 65 -1.05 7.17 11.22
CA GLU A 65 -2.47 6.84 11.24
C GLU A 65 -2.95 6.35 12.60
N HIS A 66 -2.06 5.75 13.40
CA HIS A 66 -2.39 5.13 14.69
C HIS A 66 -3.43 4.01 14.54
N ASN A 67 -3.25 3.18 13.52
CA ASN A 67 -4.10 2.03 13.25
C ASN A 67 -3.26 0.81 12.91
N LYS A 68 -3.91 -0.33 12.68
CA LYS A 68 -3.23 -1.57 12.29
C LYS A 68 -3.14 -1.68 10.77
N PRO A 69 -2.01 -2.19 10.25
CA PRO A 69 -1.92 -2.49 8.82
C PRO A 69 -2.94 -3.54 8.41
N GLU A 70 -3.54 -3.38 7.22
CA GLU A 70 -4.48 -4.35 6.67
C GLU A 70 -3.79 -5.66 6.26
N THR A 71 -2.46 -5.68 6.18
CA THR A 71 -1.66 -6.88 5.90
C THR A 71 -2.01 -8.05 6.81
N PHE A 72 -2.28 -7.79 8.08
CA PHE A 72 -2.57 -8.85 9.06
C PHE A 72 -3.97 -9.41 8.91
N ARG A 73 -4.88 -8.69 8.29
CA ARG A 73 -6.28 -9.06 8.17
C ARG A 73 -6.61 -9.62 6.80
N ALA A 74 -6.06 -9.02 5.75
CA ALA A 74 -6.34 -9.38 4.36
C ALA A 74 -5.09 -9.16 3.52
N PRO A 75 -4.08 -10.06 3.60
CA PRO A 75 -2.77 -9.80 2.99
C PRO A 75 -2.81 -9.65 1.47
N PHE A 76 -3.62 -10.46 0.78
CA PHE A 76 -3.67 -10.37 -0.69
C PHE A 76 -4.46 -9.16 -1.16
N ALA A 77 -5.58 -8.85 -0.48
CA ALA A 77 -6.36 -7.64 -0.79
C ALA A 77 -5.54 -6.39 -0.47
N SER A 78 -4.79 -6.41 0.63
CA SER A 78 -3.90 -5.30 1.01
C SER A 78 -2.82 -5.07 -0.03
N LEU A 79 -2.19 -6.14 -0.54
CA LEU A 79 -1.18 -6.02 -1.58
C LEU A 79 -1.76 -5.44 -2.87
N ARG A 80 -2.93 -5.92 -3.28
CA ARG A 80 -3.66 -5.35 -4.43
C ARG A 80 -3.97 -3.88 -4.21
N GLY A 81 -4.39 -3.53 -3.00
CA GLY A 81 -4.67 -2.15 -2.61
C GLY A 81 -3.43 -1.27 -2.69
N ASP A 82 -2.27 -1.76 -2.27
CA ASP A 82 -1.02 -1.02 -2.34
C ASP A 82 -0.68 -0.62 -3.78
N TYR A 83 -0.82 -1.54 -4.73
CA TYR A 83 -0.55 -1.24 -6.13
C TYR A 83 -1.62 -0.32 -6.73
N LEU A 84 -2.89 -0.52 -6.40
CA LEU A 84 -3.96 0.34 -6.89
C LEU A 84 -3.84 1.76 -6.34
N MET A 85 -3.49 1.89 -5.06
CA MET A 85 -3.23 3.20 -4.46
C MET A 85 -2.04 3.88 -5.12
N ALA A 86 -0.95 3.14 -5.37
CA ALA A 86 0.21 3.68 -6.06
C ALA A 86 -0.17 4.21 -7.45
N TRP A 87 -0.97 3.47 -8.18
CA TRP A 87 -1.48 3.89 -9.49
C TRP A 87 -2.21 5.23 -9.40
N HIS A 88 -3.16 5.36 -8.44
CA HIS A 88 -3.92 6.59 -8.28
C HIS A 88 -3.07 7.76 -7.82
N VAL A 89 -2.12 7.53 -6.89
CA VAL A 89 -1.22 8.59 -6.42
C VAL A 89 -0.33 9.09 -7.55
N LEU A 90 0.26 8.17 -8.31
CA LEU A 90 1.20 8.53 -9.38
C LEU A 90 0.51 9.24 -10.54
N ARG A 91 -0.74 8.89 -10.84
CA ARG A 91 -1.49 9.57 -11.91
C ARG A 91 -2.24 10.81 -11.42
N GLY A 92 -2.22 11.11 -10.12
CA GLY A 92 -2.88 12.28 -9.56
C GLY A 92 -4.38 12.15 -9.37
N SER A 93 -4.92 10.92 -9.32
CA SER A 93 -6.36 10.67 -9.20
C SER A 93 -6.79 10.17 -7.82
N ILE A 94 -5.88 10.17 -6.83
CA ILE A 94 -6.19 9.58 -5.52
C ILE A 94 -7.32 10.33 -4.79
N ASP A 95 -7.35 11.67 -4.86
CA ASP A 95 -8.38 12.43 -4.17
C ASP A 95 -9.76 12.19 -4.79
N GLN A 96 -9.82 12.06 -6.11
CA GLN A 96 -11.05 11.70 -6.82
C GLN A 96 -11.54 10.33 -6.44
N GLU A 97 -10.61 9.37 -6.32
CA GLU A 97 -10.94 7.99 -5.93
C GLU A 97 -11.45 7.91 -4.49
N ILE A 98 -10.84 8.66 -3.57
CA ILE A 98 -11.30 8.75 -2.19
C ILE A 98 -12.72 9.34 -2.16
N ALA A 99 -12.97 10.44 -2.87
CA ALA A 99 -14.28 11.05 -2.91
C ALA A 99 -15.34 10.10 -3.49
N ARG A 100 -15.00 9.39 -4.57
CA ARG A 100 -15.90 8.43 -5.21
C ARG A 100 -16.30 7.30 -4.24
N THR A 101 -15.34 6.73 -3.55
CA THR A 101 -15.59 5.58 -2.66
C THR A 101 -16.29 6.01 -1.38
N GLN A 102 -15.94 7.15 -0.80
CA GLN A 102 -16.56 7.64 0.43
C GLN A 102 -17.98 8.17 0.14
N GLY A 103 -18.19 8.83 -0.98
CA GLY A 103 -19.51 9.26 -1.40
C GLY A 103 -20.47 8.10 -1.63
N ALA A 104 -20.00 7.01 -2.19
CA ALA A 104 -20.80 5.81 -2.44
C ALA A 104 -21.22 5.12 -1.13
N ARG A 105 -20.55 5.40 -0.01
CA ARG A 105 -20.84 4.83 1.30
C ARG A 105 -21.78 5.70 2.13
N ALA A 106 -21.92 6.93 1.72
CA ALA A 106 -22.85 7.83 2.39
C ALA A 106 -24.27 7.47 2.03
#